data_b475869435a4da5ad7dc74253b960948
#
_entry.id   b475869435a4da5ad7dc74253b960948
#
_cell.length_a   1.000
_cell.length_b   1.000
_cell.length_c   1.000
_cell.angle_alpha   90.00
_cell.angle_beta   90.00
_cell.angle_gamma   90.00
#
_symmetry.space_group_name_H-M   'P 1'
#
loop_
_entity.id
_entity.type
_entity.pdbx_description
1 polymer ?
#
loop_
_entity_poly.entity_id
_entity_poly.type
_entity_poly.pdbx_seq_one_letter_code
_entity_poly.pdbx_strand_id
1 'polypeptide(L)'
;MKKVWAIPVIAATIALSATACAQSNGGSVDQKGANVFPVSAVDDTINVAMGDVMPFYDNGVMNIYHLQDSGSSPFYHPISRLTTTDFIHYTDEGIALNYDEDIKSNDAALGTGSFIKDAKGKYHCFYTGHAASLDDVAPDPLEVVRHATSDDQITWVKDENFKLIGNAADNYLNNDFRDPYVYYDSIDSCYYMLVTTRDKIDGQETGVIKYYSSTTLDATADGWEYKGIFYNNPDATYNMECPSVVALGDYFYFAFSEQGDNRVTHYMYKSSHDGEWQKFERDSIDADGFYAGRLEKAGDKLYAFAWCARLTSGSSGGFDWGGSLVTHELVQNPQTGELYAVMPQNYKDFFSHEMDYKSVSGEKVSGFEFDGEKFAAHGVEKLSSNVVRMSMTVEANDDKGDFGLSFGLDGNYNNRLGSAIIAFELEKGLITCYNGVSNILRYGAPLVSIAYNFEKDKSYNADIIVDGEVLTVYLNGEIALTVRIPDMKEANFAFYSNGAKAKIQDIKIYE
;
A
#
# COMPACT_ATOMS: atom_id res chain seq x y z
N MET A 1 30.77 -38.95 -67.47
CA MET A 1 31.71 -38.23 -66.60
C MET A 1 31.10 -36.91 -66.27
N LYS A 2 30.42 -36.80 -65.15
CA LYS A 2 29.90 -35.51 -64.62
C LYS A 2 30.64 -35.24 -63.33
N LYS A 3 31.44 -34.15 -63.37
CA LYS A 3 32.16 -33.66 -62.19
C LYS A 3 31.18 -33.02 -61.23
N VAL A 4 31.09 -33.58 -60.01
CA VAL A 4 30.37 -33.00 -58.91
C VAL A 4 31.36 -32.08 -58.18
N TRP A 5 31.03 -30.81 -58.12
CA TRP A 5 31.75 -29.80 -57.30
C TRP A 5 31.23 -29.89 -55.87
N ALA A 6 32.10 -30.20 -54.93
CA ALA A 6 31.82 -30.06 -53.50
C ALA A 6 32.04 -28.62 -53.10
N ILE A 7 30.99 -28.02 -52.54
CA ILE A 7 31.03 -26.73 -51.89
C ILE A 7 31.39 -26.99 -50.43
N PRO A 8 32.41 -26.35 -49.86
CA PRO A 8 32.69 -26.45 -48.43
C PRO A 8 31.66 -25.63 -47.66
N VAL A 9 30.89 -26.30 -46.80
CA VAL A 9 30.06 -25.70 -45.80
C VAL A 9 31.02 -25.12 -44.73
N ILE A 10 31.18 -23.81 -44.74
CA ILE A 10 31.80 -23.09 -43.61
C ILE A 10 30.75 -23.07 -42.53
N ALA A 11 30.91 -23.91 -41.51
CA ALA A 11 30.17 -23.79 -40.25
C ALA A 11 30.67 -22.53 -39.55
N ALA A 12 29.95 -21.43 -39.73
CA ALA A 12 30.07 -20.27 -38.86
C ALA A 12 29.43 -20.66 -37.51
N THR A 13 30.26 -21.01 -36.57
CA THR A 13 29.93 -21.04 -35.16
C THR A 13 29.59 -19.61 -34.77
N ILE A 14 28.31 -19.28 -34.79
CA ILE A 14 27.81 -18.11 -34.10
C ILE A 14 27.91 -18.48 -32.61
N ALA A 15 28.98 -18.02 -31.98
CA ALA A 15 29.00 -17.89 -30.54
C ALA A 15 27.92 -16.87 -30.21
N LEU A 16 26.71 -17.34 -29.83
CA LEU A 16 25.81 -16.54 -29.04
C LEU A 16 26.56 -16.27 -27.74
N SER A 17 27.25 -15.16 -27.69
CA SER A 17 27.49 -14.49 -26.44
C SER A 17 26.10 -14.17 -25.89
N ALA A 18 25.64 -15.02 -24.99
CA ALA A 18 24.63 -14.62 -24.01
C ALA A 18 25.29 -13.47 -23.22
N THR A 19 25.20 -12.27 -23.76
CA THR A 19 25.26 -11.09 -22.96
C THR A 19 23.99 -11.15 -22.14
N ALA A 20 24.13 -11.68 -20.94
CA ALA A 20 23.19 -11.39 -19.89
C ALA A 20 23.07 -9.87 -19.84
N CYS A 21 22.03 -9.33 -20.41
CA CYS A 21 21.49 -8.05 -19.99
C CYS A 21 20.85 -8.25 -18.62
N ALA A 22 21.71 -8.55 -17.67
CA ALA A 22 21.40 -8.34 -16.28
C ALA A 22 22.26 -7.17 -15.83
N GLN A 23 21.87 -6.03 -16.27
CA GLN A 23 22.02 -4.78 -15.57
C GLN A 23 20.72 -4.04 -15.82
N SER A 24 19.68 -4.47 -15.11
CA SER A 24 18.84 -3.47 -14.55
C SER A 24 19.78 -2.60 -13.75
N ASN A 25 20.15 -1.46 -14.27
CA ASN A 25 20.57 -0.38 -13.42
C ASN A 25 19.39 -0.21 -12.48
N GLY A 26 19.49 -0.76 -11.27
CA GLY A 26 18.70 -0.33 -10.17
C GLY A 26 18.93 1.17 -10.13
N GLY A 27 18.08 1.89 -10.80
CA GLY A 27 18.04 3.30 -10.68
C GLY A 27 17.64 3.53 -9.25
N SER A 28 18.60 3.84 -8.40
CA SER A 28 18.30 4.71 -7.30
C SER A 28 17.58 5.86 -7.99
N VAL A 29 16.33 6.01 -7.68
CA VAL A 29 15.59 7.16 -8.13
C VAL A 29 16.13 8.30 -7.32
N ASP A 30 17.18 8.82 -7.83
CA ASP A 30 17.83 9.90 -7.22
C ASP A 30 17.43 11.17 -7.89
N GLN A 31 16.39 11.73 -7.42
CA GLN A 31 16.32 12.92 -7.57
C GLN A 31 16.80 13.64 -6.60
N LYS A 32 17.83 13.65 -6.44
CA LYS A 32 18.23 13.93 -5.21
C LYS A 32 17.61 12.96 -4.26
N GLY A 33 17.33 11.79 -4.76
CA GLY A 33 17.29 10.64 -4.02
C GLY A 33 16.07 10.16 -3.36
N ALA A 34 15.12 10.96 -3.02
CA ALA A 34 13.98 10.47 -2.30
C ALA A 34 12.89 9.89 -3.21
N ASN A 35 12.46 8.70 -2.90
CA ASN A 35 11.25 8.12 -3.43
C ASN A 35 10.49 7.48 -2.27
N VAL A 36 9.79 8.32 -1.51
CA VAL A 36 9.04 7.87 -0.33
C VAL A 36 7.78 7.09 -0.70
N PHE A 37 7.30 7.26 -1.94
CA PHE A 37 6.16 6.53 -2.50
C PHE A 37 6.51 5.87 -3.83
N PRO A 38 7.41 4.86 -3.85
CA PRO A 38 7.90 4.29 -5.09
C PRO A 38 6.81 3.57 -5.87
N VAL A 39 7.04 3.49 -7.17
CA VAL A 39 6.33 2.60 -8.09
C VAL A 39 7.31 1.55 -8.60
N SER A 40 6.81 0.47 -9.18
CA SER A 40 7.68 -0.49 -9.84
C SER A 40 8.27 0.13 -11.11
N ALA A 41 9.58 0.08 -11.27
CA ALA A 41 10.27 0.67 -12.40
C ALA A 41 10.69 -0.42 -13.39
N VAL A 42 9.92 -0.63 -14.46
CA VAL A 42 10.33 -1.54 -15.54
C VAL A 42 10.93 -0.78 -16.72
N ASP A 43 10.52 0.44 -16.93
CA ASP A 43 11.00 1.31 -17.99
C ASP A 43 10.52 2.74 -17.68
N ASP A 44 11.37 3.74 -17.87
CA ASP A 44 11.02 5.16 -17.72
C ASP A 44 9.85 5.61 -18.61
N THR A 45 9.40 4.77 -19.51
CA THR A 45 8.33 5.06 -20.48
C THR A 45 7.00 4.41 -20.15
N ILE A 46 6.93 3.48 -19.19
CA ILE A 46 5.72 2.74 -18.81
C ILE A 46 5.46 2.95 -17.33
N ASN A 47 4.32 3.57 -17.00
CA ASN A 47 3.85 3.65 -15.62
C ASN A 47 3.43 2.26 -15.15
N VAL A 48 4.29 1.60 -14.41
CA VAL A 48 4.00 0.30 -13.82
C VAL A 48 3.51 0.51 -12.40
N ALA A 49 2.26 0.16 -12.15
CA ALA A 49 1.70 0.23 -10.83
C ALA A 49 2.12 -0.97 -9.98
N MET A 50 2.32 -0.72 -8.70
CA MET A 50 2.45 -1.77 -7.69
C MET A 50 1.05 -2.13 -7.18
N GLY A 51 0.73 -3.40 -7.17
CA GLY A 51 -0.43 -3.94 -6.47
C GLY A 51 0.00 -4.83 -5.33
N ASP A 52 -0.86 -5.07 -4.43
CA ASP A 52 -0.84 -6.03 -3.33
C ASP A 52 0.56 -6.37 -2.81
N VAL A 53 1.06 -5.51 -1.96
CA VAL A 53 2.43 -5.61 -1.43
C VAL A 53 2.57 -6.76 -0.43
N MET A 54 3.67 -7.47 -0.53
CA MET A 54 4.02 -8.63 0.28
C MET A 54 5.37 -8.38 0.95
N PRO A 55 5.38 -7.62 2.06
CA PRO A 55 6.62 -7.27 2.74
C PRO A 55 7.23 -8.50 3.41
N PHE A 56 8.54 -8.56 3.41
CA PHE A 56 9.33 -9.60 4.07
C PHE A 56 10.66 -9.05 4.55
N TYR A 57 10.85 -8.97 5.86
CA TYR A 57 12.10 -8.49 6.45
C TYR A 57 13.08 -9.63 6.69
N ASP A 58 14.28 -9.52 6.13
CA ASP A 58 15.36 -10.47 6.35
C ASP A 58 16.72 -9.78 6.45
N ASN A 59 17.49 -10.08 7.49
CA ASN A 59 18.88 -9.65 7.67
C ASN A 59 19.12 -8.13 7.49
N GLY A 60 18.23 -7.30 7.98
CA GLY A 60 18.37 -5.83 7.92
C GLY A 60 17.82 -5.21 6.62
N VAL A 61 17.30 -6.02 5.72
CA VAL A 61 16.71 -5.56 4.44
C VAL A 61 15.21 -5.84 4.45
N MET A 62 14.44 -4.83 4.11
CA MET A 62 13.02 -5.00 3.82
C MET A 62 12.87 -5.33 2.33
N ASN A 63 12.36 -6.51 2.05
CA ASN A 63 11.99 -6.96 0.73
C ASN A 63 10.51 -6.65 0.52
N ILE A 64 10.19 -5.88 -0.51
CA ILE A 64 8.83 -5.53 -0.91
C ILE A 64 8.52 -6.29 -2.20
N TYR A 65 7.99 -7.50 -2.06
CA TYR A 65 7.41 -8.19 -3.19
C TYR A 65 6.05 -7.57 -3.49
N HIS A 66 5.68 -7.52 -4.76
CA HIS A 66 4.44 -6.90 -5.18
C HIS A 66 3.99 -7.43 -6.54
N LEU A 67 2.70 -7.37 -6.79
CA LEU A 67 2.16 -7.61 -8.11
C LEU A 67 2.49 -6.41 -9.01
N GLN A 68 2.98 -6.70 -10.20
CA GLN A 68 3.37 -5.68 -11.15
C GLN A 68 2.31 -5.54 -12.24
N ASP A 69 1.74 -4.35 -12.39
CA ASP A 69 0.77 -4.06 -13.44
C ASP A 69 1.34 -3.06 -14.45
N SER A 70 1.69 -3.54 -15.63
CA SER A 70 2.15 -2.70 -16.74
C SER A 70 1.01 -2.01 -17.50
N GLY A 71 -0.24 -2.26 -17.15
CA GLY A 71 -1.41 -1.76 -17.86
C GLY A 71 -1.62 -2.37 -19.25
N SER A 72 -0.77 -3.29 -19.68
CA SER A 72 -0.84 -3.92 -20.99
C SER A 72 -1.72 -5.16 -21.02
N SER A 73 -1.91 -5.80 -19.87
CA SER A 73 -2.84 -6.92 -19.68
C SER A 73 -3.21 -7.03 -18.20
N PRO A 74 -4.49 -6.89 -17.83
CA PRO A 74 -4.92 -6.99 -16.45
C PRO A 74 -4.86 -8.40 -15.87
N PHE A 75 -4.50 -9.39 -16.68
CA PHE A 75 -4.54 -10.81 -16.30
C PHE A 75 -3.16 -11.44 -16.07
N TYR A 76 -2.07 -10.73 -16.28
CA TYR A 76 -0.71 -11.26 -16.22
C TYR A 76 0.12 -10.42 -15.26
N HIS A 77 -0.04 -10.66 -13.95
CA HIS A 77 0.73 -9.95 -12.94
C HIS A 77 1.92 -10.81 -12.51
N PRO A 78 3.16 -10.53 -12.95
CA PRO A 78 4.32 -11.14 -12.31
C PRO A 78 4.49 -10.57 -10.91
N ILE A 79 5.16 -11.33 -10.03
CA ILE A 79 5.61 -10.82 -8.74
C ILE A 79 7.01 -10.25 -8.93
N SER A 80 7.15 -8.95 -8.70
CA SER A 80 8.43 -8.23 -8.70
C SER A 80 8.88 -7.90 -7.28
N ARG A 81 10.15 -7.51 -7.11
CA ARG A 81 10.74 -7.22 -5.82
C ARG A 81 11.49 -5.90 -5.81
N LEU A 82 11.19 -5.05 -4.83
CA LEU A 82 12.04 -3.94 -4.40
C LEU A 82 12.73 -4.30 -3.09
N THR A 83 13.91 -3.76 -2.86
CA THR A 83 14.60 -3.85 -1.57
C THR A 83 14.93 -2.47 -1.02
N THR A 84 14.89 -2.33 0.30
CA THR A 84 15.26 -1.10 0.99
C THR A 84 15.78 -1.39 2.39
N THR A 85 16.62 -0.49 2.91
CA THR A 85 17.09 -0.50 4.31
C THR A 85 16.61 0.72 5.08
N ASP A 86 15.98 1.68 4.41
CA ASP A 86 15.62 2.98 4.99
C ASP A 86 14.23 3.51 4.57
N PHE A 87 13.50 2.77 3.71
CA PHE A 87 12.19 3.16 3.18
C PHE A 87 12.18 4.44 2.33
N ILE A 88 13.35 4.87 1.86
CA ILE A 88 13.54 6.05 1.03
C ILE A 88 14.28 5.69 -0.25
N HIS A 89 15.34 4.91 -0.12
CA HIS A 89 16.13 4.43 -1.24
C HIS A 89 15.75 2.98 -1.52
N TYR A 90 15.25 2.76 -2.71
CA TYR A 90 14.81 1.44 -3.16
C TYR A 90 15.68 0.95 -4.31
N THR A 91 15.98 -0.34 -4.28
CA THR A 91 16.60 -1.04 -5.42
C THR A 91 15.55 -1.94 -6.05
N ASP A 92 15.35 -1.80 -7.36
CA ASP A 92 14.52 -2.73 -8.13
C ASP A 92 15.34 -3.98 -8.47
N GLU A 93 14.90 -5.11 -7.93
CA GLU A 93 15.53 -6.42 -8.14
C GLU A 93 14.91 -7.18 -9.32
N GLY A 94 13.89 -6.59 -9.95
CA GLY A 94 13.18 -7.17 -11.07
C GLY A 94 12.14 -8.23 -10.70
N ILE A 95 11.78 -9.06 -11.68
CA ILE A 95 10.75 -10.09 -11.53
C ILE A 95 11.32 -11.27 -10.74
N ALA A 96 10.69 -11.58 -9.61
CA ALA A 96 10.98 -12.75 -8.79
C ALA A 96 10.24 -14.00 -9.30
N LEU A 97 8.94 -13.89 -9.58
CA LEU A 97 8.10 -14.96 -10.12
C LEU A 97 7.34 -14.46 -11.35
N ASN A 98 7.46 -15.17 -12.47
CA ASN A 98 6.72 -14.84 -13.67
C ASN A 98 5.46 -15.70 -13.81
N TYR A 99 4.48 -15.20 -14.55
CA TYR A 99 3.28 -15.95 -14.96
C TYR A 99 3.60 -17.05 -15.99
N ASP A 100 2.63 -17.93 -16.21
CA ASP A 100 2.64 -18.93 -17.29
C ASP A 100 1.88 -18.35 -18.50
N GLU A 101 2.42 -18.51 -19.70
CA GLU A 101 1.77 -18.05 -20.93
C GLU A 101 0.64 -18.99 -21.41
N ASP A 102 0.42 -20.14 -20.74
CA ASP A 102 -0.73 -21.00 -21.04
C ASP A 102 -1.99 -20.49 -20.31
N ILE A 103 -2.95 -19.96 -21.06
CA ILE A 103 -4.23 -19.45 -20.55
C ILE A 103 -5.07 -20.50 -19.80
N LYS A 104 -4.72 -21.79 -19.89
CA LYS A 104 -5.36 -22.87 -19.15
C LYS A 104 -4.68 -23.14 -17.80
N SER A 105 -3.56 -22.51 -17.55
CA SER A 105 -2.85 -22.64 -16.31
C SER A 105 -3.50 -21.79 -15.21
N ASN A 106 -3.52 -22.29 -13.97
CA ASN A 106 -3.79 -21.44 -12.79
C ASN A 106 -2.64 -20.49 -12.48
N ASP A 107 -1.52 -20.56 -13.20
CA ASP A 107 -0.40 -19.64 -13.11
C ASP A 107 -0.39 -18.61 -14.26
N ALA A 108 -1.46 -18.54 -15.04
CA ALA A 108 -1.58 -17.59 -16.15
C ALA A 108 -1.65 -16.13 -15.68
N ALA A 109 -2.08 -15.92 -14.44
CA ALA A 109 -1.89 -14.68 -13.71
C ALA A 109 -1.46 -15.01 -12.28
N LEU A 110 -0.60 -14.18 -11.68
CA LEU A 110 -0.25 -14.36 -10.29
C LEU A 110 -1.04 -13.35 -9.45
N GLY A 111 -1.52 -13.82 -8.31
CA GLY A 111 -2.12 -12.99 -7.28
C GLY A 111 -1.26 -12.94 -6.04
N THR A 112 -1.75 -12.23 -5.06
CA THR A 112 -1.07 -11.95 -3.79
C THR A 112 -0.65 -13.23 -3.06
N GLY A 113 0.45 -13.15 -2.34
CA GLY A 113 1.01 -14.23 -1.56
C GLY A 113 1.72 -13.74 -0.32
N SER A 114 2.62 -14.55 0.20
CA SER A 114 3.53 -14.20 1.29
C SER A 114 4.85 -14.95 1.17
N PHE A 115 5.86 -14.39 1.79
CA PHE A 115 7.23 -14.92 1.80
C PHE A 115 7.64 -15.27 3.22
N ILE A 116 8.32 -16.40 3.37
CA ILE A 116 8.80 -16.87 4.67
C ILE A 116 10.10 -17.64 4.50
N LYS A 117 10.97 -17.58 5.49
CA LYS A 117 12.23 -18.32 5.54
C LYS A 117 12.13 -19.48 6.54
N ASP A 118 12.51 -20.67 6.14
CA ASP A 118 12.54 -21.82 7.02
C ASP A 118 13.78 -21.80 7.95
N ALA A 119 13.78 -22.71 8.92
CA ALA A 119 14.91 -22.84 9.87
C ALA A 119 16.23 -23.31 9.22
N LYS A 120 16.21 -23.80 7.98
CA LYS A 120 17.39 -24.21 7.21
C LYS A 120 17.94 -23.07 6.36
N GLY A 121 17.22 -21.94 6.29
CA GLY A 121 17.57 -20.76 5.51
C GLY A 121 16.99 -20.74 4.10
N LYS A 122 16.13 -21.68 3.75
CA LYS A 122 15.42 -21.73 2.46
C LYS A 122 14.22 -20.79 2.50
N TYR A 123 14.03 -20.06 1.42
CA TYR A 123 12.89 -19.15 1.25
C TYR A 123 11.75 -19.87 0.56
N HIS A 124 10.53 -19.59 1.02
CA HIS A 124 9.29 -20.11 0.48
C HIS A 124 8.37 -18.95 0.13
N CYS A 125 7.70 -19.05 -1.00
CA CYS A 125 6.64 -18.17 -1.43
C CYS A 125 5.38 -19.01 -1.60
N PHE A 126 4.32 -18.65 -0.88
CA PHE A 126 2.99 -19.14 -1.13
C PHE A 126 2.20 -18.01 -1.78
N TYR A 127 1.62 -18.25 -2.94
CA TYR A 127 0.99 -17.21 -3.75
C TYR A 127 -0.30 -17.71 -4.39
N THR A 128 -1.12 -16.78 -4.83
CA THR A 128 -2.33 -17.09 -5.58
C THR A 128 -1.96 -17.38 -7.03
N GLY A 129 -2.29 -18.56 -7.51
CA GLY A 129 -2.37 -18.83 -8.93
C GLY A 129 -3.78 -18.53 -9.42
N HIS A 130 -3.91 -17.70 -10.44
CA HIS A 130 -5.18 -17.19 -10.93
C HIS A 130 -5.34 -17.48 -12.43
N ALA A 131 -6.57 -17.78 -12.84
CA ALA A 131 -6.89 -17.93 -14.26
C ALA A 131 -6.75 -16.60 -15.00
N ALA A 132 -6.14 -16.63 -16.18
CA ALA A 132 -6.00 -15.43 -17.03
C ALA A 132 -7.33 -14.93 -17.61
N SER A 133 -8.34 -15.79 -17.69
CA SER A 133 -9.63 -15.50 -18.31
C SER A 133 -10.74 -16.23 -17.57
N LEU A 134 -11.93 -15.66 -17.58
CA LEU A 134 -13.17 -16.31 -17.11
C LEU A 134 -13.91 -17.08 -18.21
N ASP A 135 -13.27 -17.28 -19.37
CA ASP A 135 -13.83 -18.01 -20.49
C ASP A 135 -13.92 -19.52 -20.23
N ASP A 136 -14.63 -20.25 -21.11
CA ASP A 136 -14.83 -21.71 -21.00
C ASP A 136 -13.53 -22.54 -20.98
N VAL A 137 -12.40 -21.94 -21.30
CA VAL A 137 -11.07 -22.59 -21.28
C VAL A 137 -10.33 -22.42 -19.96
N ALA A 138 -10.85 -21.57 -19.07
CA ALA A 138 -10.24 -21.31 -17.76
C ALA A 138 -10.19 -22.59 -16.92
N PRO A 139 -9.15 -22.77 -16.08
CA PRO A 139 -9.11 -23.88 -15.13
C PRO A 139 -10.22 -23.75 -14.07
N ASP A 140 -10.66 -24.88 -13.56
CA ASP A 140 -11.58 -24.95 -12.43
C ASP A 140 -10.88 -25.68 -11.26
N PRO A 141 -10.72 -25.03 -10.09
CA PRO A 141 -11.17 -23.68 -9.72
C PRO A 141 -10.31 -22.57 -10.36
N LEU A 142 -10.86 -21.34 -10.38
CA LEU A 142 -10.20 -20.17 -10.96
C LEU A 142 -8.98 -19.74 -10.15
N GLU A 143 -9.07 -19.82 -8.82
CA GLU A 143 -8.03 -19.45 -7.88
C GLU A 143 -7.56 -20.65 -7.06
N VAL A 144 -6.26 -20.72 -6.86
CA VAL A 144 -5.61 -21.78 -6.07
C VAL A 144 -4.39 -21.21 -5.35
N VAL A 145 -3.98 -21.81 -4.24
CA VAL A 145 -2.69 -21.49 -3.64
C VAL A 145 -1.59 -22.33 -4.30
N ARG A 146 -0.54 -21.66 -4.71
CA ARG A 146 0.68 -22.23 -5.33
C ARG A 146 1.87 -22.03 -4.39
N HIS A 147 2.97 -22.72 -4.67
CA HIS A 147 4.20 -22.68 -3.90
C HIS A 147 5.42 -22.55 -4.79
N ALA A 148 6.40 -21.78 -4.34
CA ALA A 148 7.72 -21.69 -4.95
C ALA A 148 8.79 -21.57 -3.86
N THR A 149 10.03 -21.97 -4.19
CA THR A 149 11.16 -21.90 -3.26
C THR A 149 12.36 -21.21 -3.88
N SER A 150 13.22 -20.66 -3.02
CA SER A 150 14.48 -20.05 -3.41
C SER A 150 15.55 -20.25 -2.34
N ASP A 151 16.82 -20.30 -2.74
CA ASP A 151 17.96 -20.29 -1.83
C ASP A 151 18.56 -18.89 -1.66
N ASP A 152 18.21 -17.95 -2.56
CA ASP A 152 18.88 -16.64 -2.68
C ASP A 152 17.91 -15.45 -2.84
N GLN A 153 16.60 -15.68 -2.86
CA GLN A 153 15.55 -14.69 -3.14
C GLN A 153 15.60 -14.10 -4.56
N ILE A 154 16.49 -14.58 -5.42
CA ILE A 154 16.66 -14.12 -6.81
C ILE A 154 16.11 -15.18 -7.77
N THR A 155 16.53 -16.42 -7.56
CA THR A 155 16.13 -17.56 -8.39
C THR A 155 15.03 -18.35 -7.69
N TRP A 156 13.82 -18.25 -8.19
CA TRP A 156 12.67 -18.95 -7.64
C TRP A 156 12.30 -20.16 -8.49
N VAL A 157 12.00 -21.28 -7.84
CA VAL A 157 11.58 -22.51 -8.47
C VAL A 157 10.15 -22.83 -8.03
N LYS A 158 9.23 -22.82 -8.97
CA LYS A 158 7.82 -23.21 -8.74
C LYS A 158 7.72 -24.70 -8.46
N ASP A 159 6.91 -25.07 -7.48
CA ASP A 159 6.54 -26.47 -7.24
C ASP A 159 5.31 -26.81 -8.08
N GLU A 160 5.55 -27.49 -9.20
CA GLU A 160 4.50 -27.89 -10.15
C GLU A 160 3.45 -28.83 -9.53
N ASN A 161 3.80 -29.53 -8.46
CA ASN A 161 2.93 -30.48 -7.79
C ASN A 161 2.13 -29.84 -6.63
N PHE A 162 2.49 -28.63 -6.20
CA PHE A 162 1.77 -27.96 -5.13
C PHE A 162 0.58 -27.17 -5.70
N LYS A 163 -0.61 -27.63 -5.34
CA LYS A 163 -1.87 -26.97 -5.67
C LYS A 163 -2.83 -27.18 -4.50
N LEU A 164 -2.95 -26.18 -3.63
CA LEU A 164 -3.95 -26.19 -2.57
C LEU A 164 -5.22 -25.51 -3.09
N ILE A 165 -6.33 -26.21 -2.99
CA ILE A 165 -7.65 -25.74 -3.40
C ILE A 165 -8.61 -25.75 -2.22
N GLY A 166 -9.62 -24.89 -2.27
CA GLY A 166 -10.72 -24.97 -1.31
C GLY A 166 -11.49 -26.28 -1.43
N ASN A 167 -12.00 -26.78 -0.33
CA ASN A 167 -12.73 -28.05 -0.30
C ASN A 167 -14.24 -27.78 -0.32
N ALA A 168 -14.96 -28.41 -1.23
CA ALA A 168 -16.42 -28.32 -1.31
C ALA A 168 -17.14 -28.75 -0.01
N ALA A 169 -16.54 -29.65 0.79
CA ALA A 169 -17.06 -30.03 2.10
C ALA A 169 -16.97 -28.89 3.15
N ASP A 170 -16.15 -27.89 2.89
CA ASP A 170 -15.93 -26.73 3.76
C ASP A 170 -16.78 -25.52 3.31
N ASN A 171 -17.86 -25.75 2.57
CA ASN A 171 -18.72 -24.72 1.96
C ASN A 171 -17.99 -23.74 1.01
N TYR A 172 -16.90 -24.18 0.42
CA TYR A 172 -16.10 -23.39 -0.49
C TYR A 172 -16.91 -22.89 -1.70
N LEU A 173 -16.77 -21.61 -1.99
CA LEU A 173 -17.32 -20.98 -3.18
C LEU A 173 -16.18 -20.76 -4.19
N ASN A 174 -16.32 -21.35 -5.36
CA ASN A 174 -15.28 -21.63 -6.33
C ASN A 174 -14.50 -20.43 -6.91
N ASN A 175 -14.87 -19.20 -6.58
CA ASN A 175 -14.33 -18.00 -7.22
C ASN A 175 -13.39 -17.16 -6.34
N ASP A 176 -13.26 -17.52 -5.07
CA ASP A 176 -12.47 -16.77 -4.10
C ASP A 176 -11.66 -17.72 -3.23
N PHE A 177 -10.38 -17.89 -3.52
CA PHE A 177 -9.45 -18.67 -2.72
C PHE A 177 -8.03 -18.17 -2.94
N ARG A 178 -7.67 -17.10 -2.24
CA ARG A 178 -6.48 -16.31 -2.55
C ARG A 178 -5.78 -15.72 -1.35
N ASP A 179 -4.72 -14.98 -1.60
CA ASP A 179 -3.93 -14.18 -0.66
C ASP A 179 -3.33 -15.00 0.49
N PRO A 180 -2.67 -16.16 0.23
CA PRO A 180 -2.13 -16.95 1.29
C PRO A 180 -1.10 -16.16 2.10
N TYR A 181 -1.27 -16.14 3.42
CA TYR A 181 -0.30 -15.58 4.35
C TYR A 181 0.19 -16.66 5.29
N VAL A 182 1.48 -16.94 5.23
CA VAL A 182 2.10 -18.03 6.02
C VAL A 182 3.01 -17.44 7.09
N TYR A 183 2.82 -17.89 8.32
CA TYR A 183 3.65 -17.53 9.46
C TYR A 183 3.95 -18.74 10.34
N TYR A 184 5.04 -18.67 11.10
CA TYR A 184 5.37 -19.67 12.11
C TYR A 184 4.80 -19.25 13.46
N ASP A 185 4.01 -20.13 14.06
CA ASP A 185 3.54 -19.97 15.42
C ASP A 185 4.47 -20.72 16.39
N SER A 186 5.16 -19.97 17.25
CA SER A 186 6.11 -20.54 18.19
C SER A 186 5.44 -21.20 19.41
N ILE A 187 4.18 -20.87 19.69
CA ILE A 187 3.40 -21.46 20.79
C ILE A 187 2.95 -22.85 20.37
N ASP A 188 2.32 -22.94 19.18
CA ASP A 188 1.83 -24.21 18.64
C ASP A 188 2.93 -25.01 17.94
N SER A 189 4.09 -24.39 17.71
CA SER A 189 5.26 -25.01 17.04
C SER A 189 4.92 -25.55 15.64
N CYS A 190 4.10 -24.82 14.89
CA CYS A 190 3.71 -25.14 13.52
C CYS A 190 3.61 -23.90 12.65
N TYR A 191 3.47 -24.09 11.35
CA TYR A 191 3.15 -23.05 10.40
C TYR A 191 1.64 -22.97 10.23
N TYR A 192 1.12 -21.77 10.20
CA TYR A 192 -0.24 -21.47 9.78
C TYR A 192 -0.25 -20.77 8.43
N MET A 193 -1.22 -21.09 7.62
CA MET A 193 -1.54 -20.41 6.36
C MET A 193 -2.95 -19.86 6.46
N LEU A 194 -3.09 -18.55 6.38
CA LEU A 194 -4.37 -17.86 6.25
C LEU A 194 -4.73 -17.76 4.76
N VAL A 195 -5.99 -17.90 4.41
CA VAL A 195 -6.47 -17.79 3.03
C VAL A 195 -7.77 -16.99 3.00
N THR A 196 -7.80 -15.97 2.18
CA THR A 196 -9.01 -15.20 1.86
C THR A 196 -9.97 -16.08 1.06
N THR A 197 -11.21 -16.20 1.52
CA THR A 197 -12.25 -16.96 0.81
C THR A 197 -13.63 -16.52 1.25
N ARG A 198 -14.65 -17.18 0.69
CA ARG A 198 -16.04 -16.98 1.09
C ARG A 198 -16.65 -18.27 1.60
N ASP A 199 -17.59 -18.14 2.52
CA ASP A 199 -18.32 -19.26 3.10
C ASP A 199 -19.80 -18.91 3.25
N LYS A 200 -20.62 -19.91 3.52
CA LYS A 200 -22.04 -19.71 3.88
C LYS A 200 -22.20 -19.68 5.39
N ILE A 201 -22.34 -18.50 5.93
CA ILE A 201 -22.63 -18.28 7.35
C ILE A 201 -24.12 -17.96 7.48
N ASP A 202 -24.85 -18.78 8.25
CA ASP A 202 -26.31 -18.63 8.43
C ASP A 202 -27.12 -18.55 7.12
N GLY A 203 -26.60 -19.23 6.07
CA GLY A 203 -27.21 -19.29 4.74
C GLY A 203 -26.89 -18.11 3.82
N GLN A 204 -26.07 -17.15 4.28
CA GLN A 204 -25.58 -16.02 3.49
C GLN A 204 -24.13 -16.23 3.09
N GLU A 205 -23.77 -15.86 1.86
CA GLU A 205 -22.39 -15.84 1.40
C GLU A 205 -21.64 -14.66 2.03
N THR A 206 -20.58 -14.99 2.77
CA THR A 206 -19.82 -14.03 3.57
C THR A 206 -18.34 -14.25 3.31
N GLY A 207 -17.56 -13.15 3.22
CA GLY A 207 -16.11 -13.22 3.21
C GLY A 207 -15.59 -13.72 4.57
N VAL A 208 -14.67 -14.66 4.53
CA VAL A 208 -14.02 -15.23 5.72
C VAL A 208 -12.53 -15.41 5.46
N ILE A 209 -11.75 -15.46 6.54
CA ILE A 209 -10.39 -15.97 6.48
C ILE A 209 -10.42 -17.40 7.00
N LYS A 210 -10.05 -18.35 6.17
CA LYS A 210 -9.80 -19.74 6.57
C LYS A 210 -8.34 -19.95 6.90
N TYR A 211 -8.04 -21.00 7.69
CA TYR A 211 -6.65 -21.29 7.99
C TYR A 211 -6.35 -22.78 7.96
N TYR A 212 -5.09 -23.04 7.64
CA TYR A 212 -4.51 -24.38 7.52
C TYR A 212 -3.25 -24.43 8.38
N SER A 213 -2.86 -25.60 8.85
CA SER A 213 -1.60 -25.80 9.57
C SER A 213 -0.73 -26.88 8.95
N SER A 214 0.58 -26.72 9.09
CA SER A 214 1.57 -27.74 8.74
C SER A 214 2.78 -27.67 9.66
N THR A 215 3.44 -28.78 9.87
CA THR A 215 4.70 -28.83 10.63
C THR A 215 5.93 -28.48 9.80
N THR A 216 5.79 -28.32 8.50
CA THR A 216 6.87 -28.00 7.56
C THR A 216 6.35 -27.19 6.38
N LEU A 217 7.19 -26.27 5.87
CA LEU A 217 6.89 -25.50 4.65
C LEU A 217 7.06 -26.34 3.36
N ASP A 218 7.82 -27.43 3.41
CA ASP A 218 8.02 -28.38 2.30
C ASP A 218 6.86 -29.40 2.17
N ALA A 219 5.74 -29.21 2.89
CA ALA A 219 4.59 -30.09 2.79
C ALA A 219 3.95 -29.99 1.40
N THR A 220 3.45 -31.13 0.91
CA THR A 220 2.52 -31.13 -0.22
C THR A 220 1.21 -30.41 0.16
N ALA A 221 0.36 -30.11 -0.82
CA ALA A 221 -0.94 -29.48 -0.53
C ALA A 221 -1.77 -30.28 0.49
N ASP A 222 -1.77 -31.61 0.40
CA ASP A 222 -2.45 -32.50 1.36
C ASP A 222 -1.81 -32.50 2.76
N GLY A 223 -0.59 -32.01 2.91
CA GLY A 223 0.09 -31.85 4.19
C GLY A 223 -0.28 -30.58 4.94
N TRP A 224 -1.10 -29.72 4.36
CA TRP A 224 -1.73 -28.57 4.99
C TRP A 224 -3.11 -28.93 5.49
N GLU A 225 -3.24 -29.13 6.80
CA GLU A 225 -4.48 -29.54 7.45
C GLU A 225 -5.41 -28.34 7.64
N TYR A 226 -6.64 -28.41 7.12
CA TYR A 226 -7.67 -27.42 7.35
C TYR A 226 -8.09 -27.36 8.82
N LYS A 227 -8.09 -26.17 9.43
CA LYS A 227 -8.37 -25.94 10.85
C LYS A 227 -9.68 -25.21 11.10
N GLY A 228 -10.31 -24.66 10.07
CA GLY A 228 -11.59 -23.94 10.21
C GLY A 228 -11.53 -22.49 9.73
N ILE A 229 -12.45 -21.70 10.25
CA ILE A 229 -12.49 -20.25 10.02
C ILE A 229 -11.60 -19.57 11.06
N PHE A 230 -10.59 -18.83 10.59
CA PHE A 230 -9.72 -18.02 11.42
C PHE A 230 -10.42 -16.75 11.90
N TYR A 231 -11.10 -16.08 10.97
CA TYR A 231 -11.87 -14.89 11.28
C TYR A 231 -13.08 -14.77 10.35
N ASN A 232 -14.19 -14.38 10.94
CA ASN A 232 -15.42 -14.00 10.25
C ASN A 232 -15.81 -12.60 10.73
N ASN A 233 -15.73 -11.62 9.84
CA ASN A 233 -16.18 -10.28 10.16
C ASN A 233 -17.71 -10.22 10.01
N PRO A 234 -18.49 -10.02 11.07
CA PRO A 234 -19.94 -9.96 10.98
C PRO A 234 -20.44 -8.77 10.16
N ASP A 235 -19.60 -7.75 9.99
CA ASP A 235 -19.88 -6.56 9.21
C ASP A 235 -19.33 -6.65 7.77
N ALA A 236 -18.58 -7.71 7.45
CA ALA A 236 -17.96 -7.86 6.13
C ALA A 236 -19.00 -8.20 5.08
N THR A 237 -18.97 -7.44 4.03
CA THR A 237 -19.95 -7.54 2.96
C THR A 237 -19.50 -8.46 1.84
N TYR A 238 -18.21 -8.47 1.49
CA TYR A 238 -17.72 -9.24 0.35
C TYR A 238 -16.50 -10.10 0.70
N ASN A 239 -15.29 -9.57 0.66
CA ASN A 239 -14.07 -10.30 1.00
C ASN A 239 -13.22 -9.51 2.00
N MET A 240 -12.37 -10.25 2.72
CA MET A 240 -11.27 -9.71 3.52
C MET A 240 -9.97 -10.14 2.87
N GLU A 241 -9.31 -9.20 2.17
CA GLU A 241 -8.13 -9.49 1.34
C GLU A 241 -6.83 -9.21 2.08
N CYS A 242 -5.73 -9.82 1.60
CA CYS A 242 -4.38 -9.55 2.06
C CYS A 242 -4.18 -9.71 3.58
N PRO A 243 -4.58 -10.85 4.19
CA PRO A 243 -4.42 -11.05 5.63
C PRO A 243 -2.95 -11.03 6.05
N SER A 244 -2.67 -10.53 7.25
CA SER A 244 -1.36 -10.65 7.91
C SER A 244 -1.51 -10.72 9.42
N VAL A 245 -0.62 -11.45 10.10
CA VAL A 245 -0.61 -11.60 11.56
C VAL A 245 0.78 -11.30 12.10
N VAL A 246 0.87 -10.48 13.12
CA VAL A 246 2.12 -10.16 13.80
C VAL A 246 1.92 -10.12 15.31
N ALA A 247 2.97 -10.42 16.07
CA ALA A 247 3.02 -10.21 17.51
C ALA A 247 3.90 -8.98 17.83
N LEU A 248 3.41 -8.08 18.68
CA LEU A 248 4.15 -6.92 19.17
C LEU A 248 3.84 -6.69 20.65
N GLY A 249 4.89 -6.71 21.50
CA GLY A 249 4.70 -6.66 22.96
C GLY A 249 3.84 -7.83 23.43
N ASP A 250 2.82 -7.51 24.21
CA ASP A 250 1.89 -8.49 24.80
C ASP A 250 0.64 -8.73 23.91
N TYR A 251 0.64 -8.22 22.67
CA TYR A 251 -0.51 -8.27 21.78
C TYR A 251 -0.20 -9.00 20.47
N PHE A 252 -1.22 -9.61 19.92
CA PHE A 252 -1.25 -10.14 18.56
C PHE A 252 -2.15 -9.22 17.73
N TYR A 253 -1.73 -8.95 16.50
CA TYR A 253 -2.47 -8.13 15.54
C TYR A 253 -2.73 -8.94 14.28
N PHE A 254 -3.94 -8.78 13.77
CA PHE A 254 -4.38 -9.34 12.49
C PHE A 254 -4.89 -8.19 11.63
N ALA A 255 -4.32 -8.00 10.46
CA ALA A 255 -4.78 -7.00 9.50
C ALA A 255 -5.34 -7.66 8.25
N PHE A 256 -6.28 -6.98 7.62
CA PHE A 256 -6.88 -7.32 6.34
C PHE A 256 -7.45 -6.07 5.69
N SER A 257 -7.66 -6.09 4.37
CA SER A 257 -8.35 -5.03 3.64
C SER A 257 -9.74 -5.47 3.25
N GLU A 258 -10.75 -4.65 3.52
CA GLU A 258 -12.12 -4.98 3.14
C GLU A 258 -12.35 -4.63 1.67
N GLN A 259 -12.78 -5.63 0.90
CA GLN A 259 -13.21 -5.45 -0.48
C GLN A 259 -14.70 -5.12 -0.48
N GLY A 260 -15.06 -3.90 -0.83
CA GLY A 260 -16.46 -3.47 -0.86
C GLY A 260 -16.62 -1.98 -0.59
N ASP A 261 -17.70 -1.63 0.11
CA ASP A 261 -18.09 -0.23 0.34
C ASP A 261 -17.17 0.49 1.35
N ASN A 262 -16.57 -0.25 2.29
CA ASN A 262 -15.64 0.28 3.28
C ASN A 262 -14.21 -0.18 2.98
N ARG A 263 -13.66 0.32 1.88
CA ARG A 263 -12.39 -0.11 1.31
C ARG A 263 -11.19 0.43 2.07
N VAL A 264 -10.98 -0.03 3.31
CA VAL A 264 -9.83 0.33 4.15
C VAL A 264 -9.07 -0.91 4.61
N THR A 265 -7.85 -0.69 5.07
CA THR A 265 -7.08 -1.72 5.77
C THR A 265 -7.41 -1.68 7.25
N HIS A 266 -8.12 -2.70 7.71
CA HIS A 266 -8.49 -2.90 9.11
C HIS A 266 -7.41 -3.62 9.89
N TYR A 267 -7.41 -3.46 11.20
CA TYR A 267 -6.66 -4.32 12.10
C TYR A 267 -7.47 -4.72 13.33
N MET A 268 -7.25 -5.95 13.76
CA MET A 268 -7.82 -6.53 14.96
C MET A 268 -6.70 -6.83 15.95
N TYR A 269 -7.03 -6.98 17.21
CA TYR A 269 -6.07 -7.34 18.24
C TYR A 269 -6.58 -8.40 19.20
N LYS A 270 -5.66 -9.08 19.87
CA LYS A 270 -5.92 -9.93 21.04
C LYS A 270 -4.72 -9.89 21.99
N SER A 271 -4.98 -10.01 23.29
CA SER A 271 -3.95 -9.96 24.33
C SER A 271 -3.49 -11.35 24.83
N SER A 272 -4.01 -12.42 24.25
CA SER A 272 -3.57 -13.79 24.52
C SER A 272 -3.67 -14.63 23.25
N HIS A 273 -2.83 -15.67 23.15
CA HIS A 273 -2.79 -16.56 22.00
C HIS A 273 -4.17 -17.17 21.68
N ASP A 274 -4.87 -17.67 22.70
CA ASP A 274 -6.19 -18.30 22.55
C ASP A 274 -7.37 -17.32 22.68
N GLY A 275 -7.08 -16.00 22.72
CA GLY A 275 -8.09 -14.97 22.87
C GLY A 275 -8.88 -14.73 21.59
N GLU A 276 -10.07 -14.19 21.75
CA GLU A 276 -10.90 -13.73 20.64
C GLU A 276 -10.35 -12.44 20.03
N TRP A 277 -10.45 -12.32 18.71
CA TRP A 277 -10.08 -11.10 17.99
C TRP A 277 -11.07 -9.97 18.36
N GLN A 278 -10.52 -8.82 18.72
CA GLN A 278 -11.25 -7.61 19.10
C GLN A 278 -10.88 -6.46 18.18
N LYS A 279 -11.76 -5.48 18.03
CA LYS A 279 -11.48 -4.25 17.30
C LYS A 279 -11.54 -3.03 18.21
N PHE A 280 -10.76 -2.02 17.88
CA PHE A 280 -10.89 -0.69 18.47
C PHE A 280 -12.04 0.06 17.80
N GLU A 281 -12.46 1.18 18.39
CA GLU A 281 -13.43 2.08 17.77
C GLU A 281 -12.94 2.56 16.40
N ARG A 282 -11.64 2.92 16.34
CA ARG A 282 -10.92 3.12 15.09
C ARG A 282 -10.04 1.90 14.83
N ASP A 283 -10.45 1.06 13.91
CA ASP A 283 -9.78 -0.17 13.53
C ASP A 283 -9.08 -0.08 12.16
N SER A 284 -9.11 1.10 11.52
CA SER A 284 -8.39 1.34 10.27
C SER A 284 -6.99 1.91 10.52
N ILE A 285 -6.03 1.46 9.72
CA ILE A 285 -4.64 1.96 9.77
C ILE A 285 -4.55 3.36 9.15
N ASP A 286 -5.24 3.58 8.04
CA ASP A 286 -5.30 4.82 7.28
C ASP A 286 -6.71 4.91 6.65
N ALA A 287 -6.96 5.89 5.80
CA ALA A 287 -8.15 6.00 4.98
C ALA A 287 -8.11 5.06 3.77
N ASP A 288 -9.12 5.09 2.92
CA ASP A 288 -9.30 4.25 1.72
C ASP A 288 -8.27 4.53 0.59
N GLY A 289 -7.43 5.52 0.74
CA GLY A 289 -6.23 5.73 -0.08
C GLY A 289 -5.08 4.76 0.20
N PHE A 290 -5.17 3.94 1.25
CA PHE A 290 -4.19 2.96 1.68
C PHE A 290 -4.83 1.56 1.66
N TYR A 291 -4.61 0.79 0.59
CA TYR A 291 -5.29 -0.47 0.36
C TYR A 291 -4.35 -1.67 0.19
N ALA A 292 -4.89 -2.87 0.45
CA ALA A 292 -4.19 -4.15 0.48
C ALA A 292 -3.02 -4.14 1.48
N GLY A 293 -3.27 -3.51 2.64
CA GLY A 293 -2.25 -3.29 3.65
C GLY A 293 -1.84 -4.55 4.38
N ARG A 294 -0.52 -4.73 4.54
CA ARG A 294 0.09 -5.81 5.30
C ARG A 294 1.02 -5.30 6.38
N LEU A 295 1.08 -6.04 7.48
CA LEU A 295 1.94 -5.77 8.61
C LEU A 295 3.23 -6.57 8.49
N GLU A 296 4.37 -5.92 8.75
CA GLU A 296 5.67 -6.58 8.83
C GLU A 296 6.55 -5.92 9.89
N LYS A 297 7.33 -6.74 10.60
CA LYS A 297 8.28 -6.25 11.61
C LYS A 297 9.66 -6.09 11.00
N ALA A 298 10.32 -4.98 11.33
CA ALA A 298 11.73 -4.77 11.07
C ALA A 298 12.45 -4.51 12.40
N GLY A 299 13.07 -5.53 12.94
CA GLY A 299 13.65 -5.49 14.28
C GLY A 299 12.56 -5.40 15.36
N ASP A 300 12.60 -4.36 16.16
CA ASP A 300 11.64 -4.05 17.23
C ASP A 300 10.47 -3.16 16.79
N LYS A 301 10.50 -2.67 15.55
CA LYS A 301 9.46 -1.81 14.98
C LYS A 301 8.48 -2.59 14.13
N LEU A 302 7.25 -2.10 14.11
CA LEU A 302 6.18 -2.59 13.26
C LEU A 302 5.88 -1.57 12.16
N TYR A 303 5.66 -2.06 10.95
CA TYR A 303 5.30 -1.25 9.80
C TYR A 303 4.06 -1.80 9.12
N ALA A 304 3.31 -0.91 8.48
CA ALA A 304 2.26 -1.24 7.56
C ALA A 304 2.65 -0.80 6.15
N PHE A 305 2.44 -1.67 5.18
CA PHE A 305 2.74 -1.48 3.77
C PHE A 305 1.48 -1.68 2.95
N ALA A 306 1.18 -0.74 2.08
CA ALA A 306 0.03 -0.81 1.18
C ALA A 306 0.33 -0.07 -0.12
N TRP A 307 -0.63 -0.04 -1.03
CA TRP A 307 -0.52 0.81 -2.21
C TRP A 307 -1.56 1.93 -2.19
N CYS A 308 -1.13 3.12 -2.64
CA CYS A 308 -2.00 4.25 -2.91
C CYS A 308 -2.47 4.18 -4.36
N ALA A 309 -3.77 4.02 -4.56
CA ALA A 309 -4.39 3.78 -5.85
C ALA A 309 -4.08 4.84 -6.92
N ARG A 310 -3.99 4.40 -8.16
CA ARG A 310 -4.06 5.30 -9.32
C ARG A 310 -5.46 5.90 -9.42
N LEU A 311 -5.54 7.11 -9.96
CA LEU A 311 -6.82 7.70 -10.32
C LEU A 311 -7.26 7.20 -11.70
N THR A 312 -8.53 6.83 -11.82
CA THR A 312 -9.10 6.52 -13.13
C THR A 312 -9.07 7.74 -14.05
N SER A 313 -8.72 7.52 -15.30
CA SER A 313 -8.79 8.58 -16.31
C SER A 313 -10.22 9.05 -16.49
N GLY A 314 -10.55 10.24 -15.99
CA GLY A 314 -11.86 10.85 -16.15
C GLY A 314 -12.27 11.71 -14.94
N SER A 315 -13.32 12.51 -15.13
CA SER A 315 -13.81 13.45 -14.13
C SER A 315 -14.59 12.84 -12.95
N SER A 316 -14.63 11.51 -12.85
CA SER A 316 -15.43 10.81 -11.84
C SER A 316 -14.72 10.61 -10.50
N GLY A 317 -13.40 10.84 -10.43
CA GLY A 317 -12.64 10.69 -9.17
C GLY A 317 -12.58 9.26 -8.63
N GLY A 318 -12.73 8.25 -9.49
CA GLY A 318 -12.60 6.85 -9.08
C GLY A 318 -11.13 6.43 -8.96
N PHE A 319 -10.91 5.37 -8.21
CA PHE A 319 -9.60 4.73 -8.08
C PHE A 319 -9.52 3.49 -8.97
N ASP A 320 -8.34 3.27 -9.56
CA ASP A 320 -7.99 2.05 -10.28
C ASP A 320 -7.13 1.13 -9.41
N TRP A 321 -6.99 -0.13 -9.80
CA TRP A 321 -6.16 -1.07 -9.07
C TRP A 321 -4.68 -0.74 -9.20
N GLY A 322 -3.94 -0.92 -8.09
CA GLY A 322 -2.51 -0.65 -8.02
C GLY A 322 -2.15 0.84 -7.95
N GLY A 323 -0.90 1.13 -7.69
CA GLY A 323 -0.41 2.50 -7.57
C GLY A 323 1.01 2.58 -7.04
N SER A 324 1.21 3.44 -6.03
CA SER A 324 2.50 3.66 -5.37
C SER A 324 2.54 2.98 -4.02
N LEU A 325 3.69 2.43 -3.64
CA LEU A 325 3.91 1.94 -2.28
C LEU A 325 3.77 3.08 -1.26
N VAL A 326 3.12 2.78 -0.16
CA VAL A 326 3.06 3.64 1.02
C VAL A 326 3.48 2.82 2.24
N THR A 327 4.31 3.41 3.08
CA THR A 327 4.81 2.79 4.30
C THR A 327 4.51 3.67 5.51
N HIS A 328 3.87 3.09 6.53
CA HIS A 328 3.70 3.73 7.84
C HIS A 328 4.48 2.96 8.90
N GLU A 329 5.10 3.66 9.83
CA GLU A 329 5.51 3.06 11.10
C GLU A 329 4.28 2.97 12.01
N LEU A 330 4.09 1.84 12.69
CA LEU A 330 2.99 1.65 13.63
C LEU A 330 3.52 1.68 15.06
N VAL A 331 3.04 2.64 15.84
CA VAL A 331 3.40 2.78 17.25
C VAL A 331 2.28 2.24 18.11
N GLN A 332 2.63 1.31 19.00
CA GLN A 332 1.68 0.71 19.93
C GLN A 332 1.47 1.62 21.14
N ASN A 333 0.21 1.90 21.49
CA ASN A 333 -0.14 2.43 22.79
C ASN A 333 0.12 1.37 23.86
N PRO A 334 1.04 1.60 24.81
CA PRO A 334 1.46 0.56 25.75
C PRO A 334 0.36 0.19 26.79
N GLN A 335 -0.68 1.02 26.94
CA GLN A 335 -1.78 0.77 27.89
C GLN A 335 -2.94 0.01 27.26
N THR A 336 -3.23 0.30 25.99
CA THR A 336 -4.41 -0.24 25.30
C THR A 336 -4.09 -1.28 24.25
N GLY A 337 -2.87 -1.25 23.70
CA GLY A 337 -2.49 -2.03 22.53
C GLY A 337 -2.94 -1.40 21.20
N GLU A 338 -3.61 -0.24 21.20
CA GLU A 338 -4.02 0.44 19.98
C GLU A 338 -2.80 0.85 19.15
N LEU A 339 -2.89 0.68 17.83
CA LEU A 339 -1.85 1.05 16.88
C LEU A 339 -2.13 2.43 16.29
N TYR A 340 -1.10 3.26 16.25
CA TYR A 340 -1.12 4.58 15.66
C TYR A 340 -0.20 4.60 14.44
N ALA A 341 -0.74 4.99 13.29
CA ALA A 341 0.04 5.17 12.07
C ALA A 341 0.80 6.50 12.14
N VAL A 342 2.13 6.40 12.15
CA VAL A 342 3.01 7.56 12.23
C VAL A 342 3.98 7.57 11.06
N MET A 343 4.54 8.75 10.79
CA MET A 343 5.58 8.90 9.80
C MET A 343 6.84 8.13 10.23
N PRO A 344 7.39 7.26 9.37
CA PRO A 344 8.66 6.58 9.66
C PRO A 344 9.76 7.58 10.05
N GLN A 345 10.55 7.24 11.07
CA GLN A 345 11.61 8.13 11.54
C GLN A 345 12.61 8.47 10.42
N ASN A 346 12.91 7.51 9.55
CA ASN A 346 13.82 7.72 8.42
C ASN A 346 13.37 8.84 7.48
N TYR A 347 12.05 9.04 7.33
CA TYR A 347 11.52 10.16 6.54
C TYR A 347 11.85 11.51 7.21
N LYS A 348 11.72 11.60 8.55
CA LYS A 348 12.10 12.81 9.27
C LYS A 348 13.58 13.13 9.14
N ASP A 349 14.41 12.10 9.20
CA ASP A 349 15.87 12.22 9.10
C ASP A 349 16.29 12.63 7.68
N PHE A 350 15.60 12.11 6.66
CA PHE A 350 15.83 12.46 5.28
C PHE A 350 15.45 13.92 5.00
N PHE A 351 14.22 14.33 5.31
CA PHE A 351 13.74 15.69 5.14
C PHE A 351 14.31 16.61 6.23
N SER A 352 15.62 16.87 6.17
CA SER A 352 16.35 17.62 7.21
C SER A 352 16.74 19.03 6.79
N HIS A 353 16.70 19.34 5.50
CA HIS A 353 17.05 20.66 4.99
C HIS A 353 15.81 21.58 4.96
N GLU A 354 15.73 22.53 5.91
CA GLU A 354 14.64 23.51 5.97
C GLU A 354 14.77 24.51 4.81
N MET A 355 13.72 24.63 4.01
CA MET A 355 13.65 25.54 2.87
C MET A 355 13.20 26.94 3.29
N ASP A 356 13.77 27.94 2.68
CA ASP A 356 13.20 29.29 2.70
C ASP A 356 12.02 29.37 1.72
N TYR A 357 10.87 29.81 2.22
CA TYR A 357 9.67 30.04 1.41
C TYR A 357 9.02 31.37 1.79
N LYS A 358 8.20 31.90 0.90
CA LYS A 358 7.50 33.17 1.07
C LYS A 358 6.04 33.05 0.66
N SER A 359 5.23 33.97 1.17
CA SER A 359 3.91 34.18 0.61
C SER A 359 4.01 34.71 -0.82
N VAL A 360 2.95 34.59 -1.58
CA VAL A 360 2.87 35.20 -2.93
C VAL A 360 3.01 36.70 -2.94
N SER A 361 2.88 37.37 -1.79
CA SER A 361 3.20 38.79 -1.61
C SER A 361 4.70 39.05 -1.35
N GLY A 362 5.52 38.01 -1.26
CA GLY A 362 6.97 38.09 -1.02
C GLY A 362 7.36 38.22 0.46
N GLU A 363 6.44 38.08 1.38
CA GLU A 363 6.68 38.19 2.82
C GLU A 363 7.08 36.82 3.40
N LYS A 364 7.97 36.83 4.38
CA LYS A 364 8.29 35.59 5.14
C LYS A 364 7.07 35.23 5.98
N VAL A 365 6.67 33.95 5.90
CA VAL A 365 5.51 33.42 6.61
C VAL A 365 5.97 32.40 7.64
N SER A 366 5.45 32.48 8.85
CA SER A 366 5.64 31.49 9.92
C SER A 366 4.32 30.92 10.43
N GLY A 367 3.18 31.49 10.02
CA GLY A 367 1.86 31.04 10.42
C GLY A 367 0.75 32.00 9.97
N PHE A 368 -0.49 31.53 10.13
CA PHE A 368 -1.70 32.25 9.79
C PHE A 368 -2.72 32.14 10.93
N GLU A 369 -3.47 33.22 11.18
CA GLU A 369 -4.64 33.19 12.05
C GLU A 369 -5.87 33.57 11.24
N PHE A 370 -6.94 32.81 11.40
CA PHE A 370 -8.21 32.98 10.74
C PHE A 370 -9.28 33.37 11.77
N ASP A 371 -10.07 34.40 11.47
CA ASP A 371 -11.11 34.93 12.38
C ASP A 371 -12.44 34.15 12.33
N GLY A 372 -12.62 33.28 11.34
CA GLY A 372 -13.83 32.48 11.16
C GLY A 372 -15.00 33.24 10.54
N GLU A 373 -14.84 34.52 10.18
CA GLU A 373 -15.95 35.31 9.64
C GLU A 373 -16.22 35.06 8.16
N LYS A 374 -15.16 34.80 7.40
CA LYS A 374 -15.21 34.62 5.94
C LYS A 374 -14.20 33.59 5.45
N PHE A 375 -14.41 33.18 4.22
CA PHE A 375 -13.36 32.44 3.51
C PHE A 375 -12.10 33.32 3.38
N ALA A 376 -10.98 32.75 3.78
CA ALA A 376 -9.66 33.36 3.62
C ALA A 376 -8.67 32.32 3.13
N ALA A 377 -7.78 32.70 2.22
CA ALA A 377 -6.71 31.86 1.72
C ALA A 377 -5.42 32.66 1.56
N HIS A 378 -4.31 32.06 1.96
CA HIS A 378 -2.98 32.66 1.88
C HIS A 378 -2.07 31.75 1.06
N GLY A 379 -1.81 32.16 -0.18
CA GLY A 379 -0.94 31.43 -1.10
C GLY A 379 0.53 31.53 -0.73
N VAL A 380 1.24 30.44 -0.97
CA VAL A 380 2.68 30.34 -0.85
C VAL A 380 3.31 30.29 -2.24
N GLU A 381 4.46 30.90 -2.43
CA GLU A 381 5.22 30.84 -3.68
C GLU A 381 5.50 29.39 -4.06
N LYS A 382 5.65 29.14 -5.35
CA LYS A 382 6.03 27.83 -5.87
C LYS A 382 7.32 27.36 -5.23
N LEU A 383 7.30 26.15 -4.68
CA LEU A 383 8.48 25.50 -4.13
C LEU A 383 9.43 25.03 -5.24
N SER A 384 10.71 24.90 -4.91
CA SER A 384 11.73 24.39 -5.84
C SER A 384 11.63 22.89 -6.06
N SER A 385 11.03 22.17 -5.13
CA SER A 385 10.85 20.71 -5.14
C SER A 385 9.37 20.34 -5.03
N ASN A 386 8.98 19.23 -5.65
CA ASN A 386 7.70 18.56 -5.48
C ASN A 386 7.79 17.34 -4.56
N VAL A 387 8.95 17.14 -3.93
CA VAL A 387 9.19 16.14 -2.89
C VAL A 387 9.55 16.90 -1.63
N VAL A 388 8.59 17.05 -0.73
CA VAL A 388 8.73 17.90 0.46
C VAL A 388 8.00 17.31 1.65
N ARG A 389 8.49 17.63 2.83
CA ARG A 389 7.79 17.49 4.10
C ARG A 389 7.40 18.86 4.64
N MET A 390 6.15 19.04 4.97
CA MET A 390 5.65 20.21 5.68
C MET A 390 5.36 19.83 7.13
N SER A 391 5.86 20.61 8.08
CA SER A 391 5.56 20.44 9.51
C SER A 391 4.92 21.71 10.04
N MET A 392 3.86 21.57 10.83
CA MET A 392 3.13 22.72 11.38
C MET A 392 2.35 22.35 12.64
N THR A 393 1.95 23.37 13.37
CA THR A 393 0.98 23.26 14.47
C THR A 393 -0.36 23.79 13.99
N VAL A 394 -1.43 23.04 14.15
CA VAL A 394 -2.80 23.44 13.83
C VAL A 394 -3.64 23.52 15.10
N GLU A 395 -4.51 24.52 15.21
CA GLU A 395 -5.37 24.75 16.35
C GLU A 395 -6.75 25.21 15.89
N ALA A 396 -7.80 24.50 16.28
CA ALA A 396 -9.18 24.91 16.08
C ALA A 396 -9.63 25.76 17.26
N ASN A 397 -10.03 27.00 17.02
CA ASN A 397 -10.56 27.90 18.06
C ASN A 397 -12.09 28.05 17.98
N ASP A 398 -12.73 27.24 17.15
CA ASP A 398 -14.17 27.12 16.99
C ASP A 398 -14.53 25.64 16.75
N ASP A 399 -15.82 25.33 16.74
CA ASP A 399 -16.40 24.04 16.44
C ASP A 399 -17.10 24.02 15.06
N LYS A 400 -16.88 25.03 14.24
CA LYS A 400 -17.56 25.26 12.96
C LYS A 400 -16.58 25.38 11.80
N GLY A 401 -17.13 25.10 10.60
CA GLY A 401 -16.41 25.28 9.36
C GLY A 401 -15.26 24.30 9.19
N ASP A 402 -14.37 24.67 8.32
CA ASP A 402 -13.18 23.88 8.01
C ASP A 402 -11.98 24.79 7.68
N PHE A 403 -10.79 24.25 7.85
CA PHE A 403 -9.55 24.91 7.49
C PHE A 403 -8.51 23.86 7.07
N GLY A 404 -7.43 24.30 6.44
CA GLY A 404 -6.38 23.37 6.04
C GLY A 404 -5.54 23.87 4.87
N LEU A 405 -5.25 22.98 3.93
CA LEU A 405 -4.37 23.24 2.78
C LEU A 405 -5.09 23.00 1.46
N SER A 406 -4.71 23.81 0.47
CA SER A 406 -5.17 23.68 -0.91
C SER A 406 -3.98 23.61 -1.84
N PHE A 407 -3.96 22.65 -2.75
CA PHE A 407 -2.87 22.36 -3.69
C PHE A 407 -3.31 22.61 -5.12
N GLY A 408 -2.35 22.78 -6.04
CA GLY A 408 -2.62 22.91 -7.47
C GLY A 408 -3.25 24.23 -7.86
N LEU A 409 -2.76 25.34 -7.31
CA LEU A 409 -3.26 26.67 -7.61
C LEU A 409 -2.70 27.22 -8.95
N ASP A 410 -3.53 27.83 -9.75
CA ASP A 410 -3.18 28.41 -11.07
C ASP A 410 -2.77 29.87 -11.00
N GLY A 411 -1.86 30.25 -10.14
CA GLY A 411 -1.25 31.59 -10.10
C GLY A 411 -2.16 32.75 -9.64
N ASN A 412 -3.43 32.50 -9.32
CA ASN A 412 -4.35 33.52 -8.84
C ASN A 412 -4.93 33.15 -7.48
N TYR A 413 -4.16 33.43 -6.46
CA TYR A 413 -4.37 32.93 -5.08
C TYR A 413 -5.48 33.61 -4.29
N ASN A 414 -6.01 34.70 -4.80
CA ASN A 414 -7.01 35.46 -4.05
C ASN A 414 -8.39 34.79 -4.14
N ASN A 415 -8.80 34.13 -3.05
CA ASN A 415 -10.11 33.53 -2.89
C ASN A 415 -10.41 32.32 -3.79
N ARG A 416 -9.44 31.52 -4.14
CA ARG A 416 -9.63 30.24 -4.85
C ARG A 416 -8.97 29.09 -4.10
N LEU A 417 -9.59 27.94 -4.15
CA LEU A 417 -9.00 26.67 -3.78
C LEU A 417 -8.48 26.00 -5.05
N GLY A 418 -7.44 25.19 -4.90
CA GLY A 418 -6.78 24.51 -6.01
C GLY A 418 -7.44 23.19 -6.42
N SER A 419 -6.68 22.35 -7.11
CA SER A 419 -7.16 21.06 -7.64
C SER A 419 -7.36 20.01 -6.55
N ALA A 420 -6.77 20.16 -5.37
CA ALA A 420 -6.98 19.30 -4.22
C ALA A 420 -6.99 20.09 -2.91
N ILE A 421 -7.75 19.62 -1.95
CA ILE A 421 -7.95 20.28 -0.67
C ILE A 421 -7.85 19.24 0.45
N ILE A 422 -6.99 19.50 1.43
CA ILE A 422 -7.00 18.83 2.71
C ILE A 422 -7.78 19.70 3.68
N ALA A 423 -8.95 19.25 4.10
CA ALA A 423 -9.86 19.94 4.99
C ALA A 423 -9.90 19.28 6.37
N PHE A 424 -9.64 20.06 7.41
CA PHE A 424 -9.93 19.73 8.80
C PHE A 424 -11.36 20.20 9.10
N GLU A 425 -12.34 19.32 9.03
CA GLU A 425 -13.77 19.63 9.09
C GLU A 425 -14.29 19.51 10.52
N LEU A 426 -14.42 20.63 11.20
CA LEU A 426 -14.68 20.68 12.64
C LEU A 426 -16.05 20.11 13.04
N GLU A 427 -17.13 20.52 12.35
CA GLU A 427 -18.50 20.05 12.62
C GLU A 427 -18.70 18.58 12.29
N LYS A 428 -17.97 18.07 11.32
CA LYS A 428 -18.11 16.67 10.88
C LYS A 428 -17.20 15.71 11.65
N GLY A 429 -16.18 16.22 12.33
CA GLY A 429 -15.16 15.40 12.95
C GLY A 429 -14.39 14.55 11.93
N LEU A 430 -13.99 15.17 10.81
CA LEU A 430 -13.31 14.49 9.71
C LEU A 430 -12.07 15.25 9.26
N ILE A 431 -11.09 14.52 8.78
CA ILE A 431 -10.08 15.04 7.85
C ILE A 431 -10.43 14.47 6.49
N THR A 432 -10.62 15.34 5.50
CA THR A 432 -11.06 14.94 4.16
C THR A 432 -10.14 15.53 3.10
N CYS A 433 -9.72 14.72 2.15
CA CYS A 433 -9.18 15.21 0.90
C CYS A 433 -10.27 15.29 -0.14
N TYR A 434 -10.46 16.47 -0.70
CA TYR A 434 -11.41 16.72 -1.79
C TYR A 434 -10.68 16.84 -3.12
N ASN A 435 -11.26 16.24 -4.16
CA ASN A 435 -10.89 16.55 -5.52
C ASN A 435 -11.30 18.00 -5.85
N GLY A 436 -10.53 18.62 -6.68
CA GLY A 436 -10.53 20.04 -6.94
C GLY A 436 -11.86 20.73 -7.18
N VAL A 437 -11.79 22.02 -7.23
CA VAL A 437 -12.95 22.91 -7.21
C VAL A 437 -13.22 23.49 -8.55
N SER A 438 -14.45 23.40 -8.99
CA SER A 438 -14.93 24.13 -10.18
C SER A 438 -15.23 25.61 -9.87
N ASN A 439 -15.34 26.03 -8.61
CA ASN A 439 -15.47 27.43 -8.20
C ASN A 439 -15.27 27.64 -6.69
N ILE A 440 -15.12 28.92 -6.32
CA ILE A 440 -14.58 29.51 -5.09
C ILE A 440 -15.04 28.92 -3.75
N LEU A 441 -16.13 28.22 -3.65
CA LEU A 441 -16.73 27.81 -2.38
C LEU A 441 -17.37 26.41 -2.42
N ARG A 442 -17.10 25.60 -3.44
CA ARG A 442 -17.62 24.24 -3.52
C ARG A 442 -16.46 23.28 -3.66
N TYR A 443 -16.28 22.46 -2.64
CA TYR A 443 -15.43 21.30 -2.76
C TYR A 443 -15.98 20.36 -3.82
N GLY A 444 -15.09 19.69 -4.51
CA GLY A 444 -15.43 18.59 -5.40
C GLY A 444 -15.93 17.38 -4.60
N ALA A 445 -15.89 16.22 -5.21
CA ALA A 445 -16.16 14.97 -4.50
C ALA A 445 -15.05 14.69 -3.48
N PRO A 446 -15.38 14.13 -2.30
CA PRO A 446 -14.36 13.60 -1.39
C PRO A 446 -13.62 12.46 -2.11
N LEU A 447 -12.30 12.47 -2.03
CA LEU A 447 -11.44 11.38 -2.49
C LEU A 447 -11.25 10.37 -1.38
N VAL A 448 -10.82 10.84 -0.20
CA VAL A 448 -10.61 10.03 1.00
C VAL A 448 -11.01 10.83 2.22
N SER A 449 -11.41 10.15 3.29
CA SER A 449 -11.67 10.79 4.58
C SER A 449 -11.37 9.85 5.75
N ILE A 450 -10.99 10.43 6.88
CA ILE A 450 -10.79 9.69 8.13
C ILE A 450 -11.42 10.47 9.29
N ALA A 451 -12.00 9.74 10.24
CA ALA A 451 -12.62 10.35 11.43
C ALA A 451 -11.54 10.91 12.37
N TYR A 452 -11.68 12.16 12.76
CA TYR A 452 -10.84 12.80 13.76
C TYR A 452 -11.54 14.00 14.40
N ASN A 453 -11.75 13.95 15.70
CA ASN A 453 -12.40 15.01 16.46
C ASN A 453 -11.39 16.01 16.97
N PHE A 454 -11.49 17.25 16.50
CA PHE A 454 -10.69 18.37 17.00
C PHE A 454 -11.31 18.92 18.28
N GLU A 455 -10.52 18.96 19.34
CA GLU A 455 -10.91 19.65 20.58
C GLU A 455 -10.62 21.13 20.43
N LYS A 456 -11.58 21.98 20.82
CA LYS A 456 -11.43 23.43 20.75
C LYS A 456 -10.27 23.91 21.63
N ASP A 457 -9.50 24.85 21.08
CA ASP A 457 -8.33 25.50 21.71
C ASP A 457 -7.19 24.51 22.05
N LYS A 458 -7.19 23.32 21.43
CA LYS A 458 -6.11 22.34 21.52
C LYS A 458 -5.24 22.41 20.26
N SER A 459 -3.95 22.39 20.47
CA SER A 459 -2.97 22.35 19.38
C SER A 459 -2.61 20.93 19.00
N TYR A 460 -2.43 20.69 17.71
CA TYR A 460 -2.08 19.40 17.11
C TYR A 460 -0.88 19.59 16.18
N ASN A 461 0.05 18.65 16.23
CA ASN A 461 1.16 18.61 15.28
C ASN A 461 0.72 17.93 14.00
N ALA A 462 0.92 18.57 12.87
CA ALA A 462 0.67 18.00 11.56
C ALA A 462 1.98 17.93 10.77
N ASP A 463 2.27 16.77 10.21
CA ASP A 463 3.30 16.54 9.21
C ASP A 463 2.63 16.10 7.90
N ILE A 464 3.01 16.69 6.79
CA ILE A 464 2.49 16.35 5.48
C ILE A 464 3.67 16.03 4.56
N ILE A 465 3.69 14.84 4.00
CA ILE A 465 4.65 14.46 2.96
C ILE A 465 3.96 14.53 1.62
N VAL A 466 4.62 15.16 0.67
CA VAL A 466 4.22 15.19 -0.74
C VAL A 466 5.37 14.63 -1.56
N ASP A 467 5.10 13.64 -2.39
CA ASP A 467 6.02 13.13 -3.39
C ASP A 467 5.25 12.94 -4.71
N GLY A 468 5.46 13.86 -5.64
CA GLY A 468 4.73 13.90 -6.90
C GLY A 468 3.23 14.05 -6.70
N GLU A 469 2.48 12.99 -7.00
CA GLU A 469 1.02 12.97 -6.89
C GLU A 469 0.50 12.35 -5.58
N VAL A 470 1.37 11.73 -4.79
CA VAL A 470 0.96 11.09 -3.54
C VAL A 470 1.26 12.01 -2.36
N LEU A 471 0.28 12.10 -1.48
CA LEU A 471 0.36 12.90 -0.27
C LEU A 471 -0.09 12.06 0.93
N THR A 472 0.62 12.19 2.04
CA THR A 472 0.18 11.63 3.34
C THR A 472 0.19 12.72 4.39
N VAL A 473 -0.92 12.87 5.09
CA VAL A 473 -1.06 13.70 6.30
C VAL A 473 -0.88 12.81 7.53
N TYR A 474 0.03 13.16 8.42
CA TYR A 474 0.14 12.59 9.75
C TYR A 474 -0.29 13.63 10.76
N LEU A 475 -1.24 13.31 11.62
CA LEU A 475 -1.72 14.22 12.63
C LEU A 475 -1.49 13.68 14.03
N ASN A 476 -0.85 14.48 14.86
CA ASN A 476 -0.59 14.29 16.29
C ASN A 476 0.12 12.97 16.67
N GLY A 477 0.68 12.26 15.69
CA GLY A 477 1.24 10.92 15.89
C GLY A 477 0.19 9.85 16.23
N GLU A 478 -1.05 10.06 15.78
CA GLU A 478 -2.19 9.18 16.06
C GLU A 478 -2.80 8.60 14.80
N ILE A 479 -2.84 9.37 13.71
CA ILE A 479 -3.45 8.94 12.45
C ILE A 479 -2.62 9.34 11.23
N ALA A 480 -2.84 8.61 10.15
CA ALA A 480 -2.42 8.95 8.80
C ALA A 480 -3.63 9.07 7.87
N LEU A 481 -3.51 9.90 6.84
CA LEU A 481 -4.44 9.99 5.71
C LEU A 481 -3.61 10.08 4.43
N THR A 482 -3.64 9.03 3.65
CA THR A 482 -2.94 8.93 2.38
C THR A 482 -3.89 9.13 1.21
N VAL A 483 -3.46 9.87 0.19
CA VAL A 483 -4.27 10.14 -0.99
C VAL A 483 -3.40 10.41 -2.22
N ARG A 484 -3.88 10.04 -3.39
CA ARG A 484 -3.35 10.50 -4.67
C ARG A 484 -4.12 11.74 -5.12
N ILE A 485 -3.36 12.80 -5.42
CA ILE A 485 -3.89 14.08 -5.82
C ILE A 485 -3.55 14.32 -7.28
N PRO A 486 -4.53 14.58 -8.15
CA PRO A 486 -4.25 14.86 -9.56
C PRO A 486 -3.50 16.20 -9.72
N ASP A 487 -2.63 16.24 -10.72
CA ASP A 487 -1.94 17.46 -11.17
C ASP A 487 -1.06 18.20 -10.16
N MET A 488 -0.47 17.51 -9.21
CA MET A 488 0.50 18.09 -8.26
C MET A 488 1.87 18.45 -8.88
N LYS A 489 1.99 18.44 -10.20
CA LYS A 489 3.24 18.74 -10.93
C LYS A 489 3.82 20.13 -10.62
N GLU A 490 3.02 21.03 -10.09
CA GLU A 490 3.44 22.33 -9.63
C GLU A 490 3.10 22.48 -8.15
N ALA A 491 4.11 22.52 -7.30
CA ALA A 491 3.99 22.61 -5.85
C ALA A 491 3.50 24.00 -5.37
N ASN A 492 2.40 24.48 -5.93
CA ASN A 492 1.72 25.67 -5.47
C ASN A 492 0.65 25.28 -4.46
N PHE A 493 0.65 25.90 -3.30
CA PHE A 493 -0.35 25.63 -2.28
C PHE A 493 -0.76 26.90 -1.52
N ALA A 494 -1.85 26.80 -0.78
CA ALA A 494 -2.31 27.84 0.11
C ALA A 494 -2.80 27.22 1.42
N PHE A 495 -2.69 27.98 2.49
CA PHE A 495 -3.40 27.75 3.72
C PHE A 495 -4.72 28.48 3.68
N TYR A 496 -5.79 27.85 4.14
CA TYR A 496 -7.12 28.44 4.03
C TYR A 496 -7.97 28.17 5.28
N SER A 497 -9.01 28.98 5.43
CA SER A 497 -10.15 28.71 6.29
C SER A 497 -11.45 29.08 5.58
N ASN A 498 -12.47 28.25 5.80
CA ASN A 498 -13.82 28.45 5.31
C ASN A 498 -14.77 28.46 6.51
N GLY A 499 -14.90 29.61 7.16
CA GLY A 499 -15.78 29.79 8.30
C GLY A 499 -15.27 29.24 9.62
N ALA A 500 -14.06 28.68 9.68
CA ALA A 500 -13.45 28.21 10.91
C ALA A 500 -12.57 29.30 11.53
N LYS A 501 -12.69 29.51 12.84
CA LYS A 501 -11.67 30.24 13.59
C LYS A 501 -10.56 29.27 13.94
N ALA A 502 -9.37 29.51 13.38
CA ALA A 502 -8.27 28.56 13.48
C ALA A 502 -6.91 29.25 13.39
N LYS A 503 -5.88 28.52 13.80
CA LYS A 503 -4.48 28.93 13.63
C LYS A 503 -3.70 27.80 12.96
N ILE A 504 -2.81 28.18 12.07
CA ILE A 504 -1.77 27.32 11.51
C ILE A 504 -0.44 28.02 11.77
N GLN A 505 0.42 27.44 12.59
CA GLN A 505 1.61 28.09 13.12
C GLN A 505 2.84 27.19 12.99
N ASP A 506 4.02 27.77 13.23
CA ASP A 506 5.31 27.05 13.20
C ASP A 506 5.54 26.26 11.91
N ILE A 507 5.06 26.84 10.80
CA ILE A 507 5.14 26.19 9.49
C ILE A 507 6.60 26.11 9.06
N LYS A 508 7.04 24.91 8.77
CA LYS A 508 8.38 24.60 8.23
C LYS A 508 8.22 23.65 7.06
N ILE A 509 9.01 23.87 6.03
CA ILE A 509 9.04 23.04 4.82
C ILE A 509 10.46 22.51 4.68
N TYR A 510 10.59 21.21 4.41
CA TYR A 510 11.87 20.53 4.28
C TYR A 510 11.93 19.79 2.93
N GLU A 511 13.12 19.78 2.34
CA GLU A 511 13.50 18.96 1.18
C GLU A 511 14.61 17.96 1.52
#